data_cad149f13bc2214d013505b017bd897e
#
_entry.id   cad149f13bc2214d013505b017bd897e
#
_cell.length_a   1.000
_cell.length_b   1.000
_cell.length_c   1.000
_cell.angle_alpha   90.00
_cell.angle_beta   90.00
_cell.angle_gamma   90.00
#
_symmetry.space_group_name_H-M   'P 1'
#
loop_
_entity.id
_entity.type
_entity.pdbx_description
1 polymer ?
#
loop_
_entity_poly.entity_id
_entity_poly.type
_entity_poly.pdbx_seq_one_letter_code
_entity_poly.pdbx_strand_id
1 'polypeptide(L)' 'MLTEEQITETRTTLHELQIEHHDLNQVIDHLMLNPPADDLLLRRLKKRKLLLKDRIVLLEHMLEPDVLA' A
#
# COMPACT_ATOMS: atom_id res chain seq x y z
N MET A 1 11.15 9.73 17.95
CA MET A 1 9.72 9.99 18.20
C MET A 1 9.19 10.98 17.19
N LEU A 2 8.03 10.74 16.66
CA LEU A 2 7.43 11.65 15.68
C LEU A 2 6.78 12.84 16.37
N THR A 3 6.87 14.00 15.74
CA THR A 3 6.13 15.19 16.16
C THR A 3 4.66 15.01 15.79
N GLU A 4 3.77 15.83 16.36
CA GLU A 4 2.35 15.81 16.01
C GLU A 4 2.13 16.07 14.51
N GLU A 5 2.89 16.99 13.95
CA GLU A 5 2.83 17.29 12.53
C GLU A 5 3.25 16.08 11.68
N GLN A 6 4.33 15.42 12.07
CA GLN A 6 4.80 14.21 11.39
C GLN A 6 3.79 13.07 11.51
N ILE A 7 3.16 12.93 12.65
CA ILE A 7 2.12 11.92 12.84
C ILE A 7 0.95 12.18 11.90
N THR A 8 0.50 13.43 11.80
CA THR A 8 -0.60 13.81 10.93
C THR A 8 -0.26 13.54 9.46
N GLU A 9 0.93 13.95 9.03
CA GLU A 9 1.40 13.71 7.66
C GLU A 9 1.50 12.22 7.35
N THR A 10 2.03 11.45 8.30
CA THR A 10 2.18 10.02 8.13
C THR A 10 0.83 9.33 8.03
N ARG A 11 -0.15 9.73 8.85
CA ARG A 11 -1.51 9.19 8.77
C ARG A 11 -2.17 9.49 7.43
N THR A 12 -1.98 10.71 6.93
CA THR A 12 -2.52 11.10 5.62
C THR A 12 -1.91 10.26 4.51
N THR A 13 -0.59 10.13 4.51
CA THR A 13 0.11 9.32 3.53
C THR A 13 -0.32 7.84 3.62
N LEU A 14 -0.43 7.31 4.83
CA LEU A 14 -0.88 5.94 5.03
C LEU A 14 -2.28 5.72 4.45
N HIS A 15 -3.19 6.65 4.71
CA HIS A 15 -4.55 6.56 4.18
C HIS A 15 -4.57 6.56 2.65
N GLU A 16 -3.80 7.44 2.02
CA GLU A 16 -3.68 7.49 0.57
C GLU A 16 -3.12 6.19 0.00
N LEU A 17 -2.10 5.62 0.64
CA LEU A 17 -1.52 4.35 0.21
C LEU A 17 -2.49 3.18 0.37
N GLN A 18 -3.29 3.19 1.42
CA GLN A 18 -4.31 2.16 1.63
C GLN A 18 -5.37 2.21 0.54
N ILE A 19 -5.81 3.41 0.14
CA ILE A 19 -6.76 3.59 -0.95
C ILE A 19 -6.14 3.07 -2.26
N GLU A 20 -4.92 3.49 -2.57
CA GLU A 20 -4.23 3.06 -3.78
C GLU A 20 -4.06 1.54 -3.81
N HIS A 21 -3.67 0.94 -2.69
CA HIS A 21 -3.52 -0.49 -2.57
C HIS A 21 -4.85 -1.22 -2.82
N HIS A 22 -5.94 -0.71 -2.25
CA HIS A 22 -7.27 -1.28 -2.43
C HIS A 22 -7.70 -1.22 -3.91
N ASP A 23 -7.55 -0.06 -4.54
CA ASP A 23 -7.92 0.15 -5.94
C ASP A 23 -7.09 -0.75 -6.87
N LEU A 24 -5.80 -0.81 -6.62
CA LEU A 24 -4.89 -1.63 -7.40
C LEU A 24 -5.22 -3.12 -7.26
N ASN A 25 -5.59 -3.55 -6.06
CA ASN A 25 -5.98 -4.92 -5.82
C ASN A 25 -7.24 -5.29 -6.63
N GLN A 26 -8.22 -4.38 -6.72
CA GLN A 26 -9.41 -4.59 -7.53
C GLN A 26 -9.08 -4.70 -9.02
N VAL A 27 -8.18 -3.87 -9.50
CA VAL A 27 -7.73 -3.92 -10.90
C VAL A 27 -7.04 -5.25 -11.19
N ILE A 28 -6.16 -5.70 -10.30
CA ILE A 28 -5.45 -6.97 -10.45
C ILE A 28 -6.45 -8.13 -10.48
N ASP A 29 -7.41 -8.15 -9.56
CA ASP A 29 -8.44 -9.20 -9.53
C ASP A 29 -9.22 -9.25 -10.84
N HIS A 30 -9.59 -8.09 -11.38
CA HIS A 30 -10.29 -8.01 -12.65
C HIS A 30 -9.44 -8.55 -13.81
N LEU A 31 -8.15 -8.19 -13.84
CA LEU A 31 -7.24 -8.66 -14.88
C LEU A 31 -6.94 -10.15 -14.76
N MET A 32 -6.99 -10.71 -13.56
CA MET A 32 -6.84 -12.16 -13.39
C MET A 32 -8.03 -12.94 -13.93
N LEU A 33 -9.23 -12.36 -13.87
CA LEU A 33 -10.42 -12.96 -14.48
C LEU A 33 -10.46 -12.75 -16.00
N ASN A 34 -9.87 -11.67 -16.49
CA ASN A 34 -9.84 -11.31 -17.90
C ASN A 34 -8.37 -10.99 -18.27
N PRO A 35 -7.52 -12.03 -18.40
CA PRO A 35 -6.08 -11.79 -18.58
C PRO A 35 -5.80 -10.96 -19.84
N PRO A 36 -4.93 -9.94 -19.73
CA PRO A 36 -4.50 -9.19 -20.90
C PRO A 36 -3.62 -10.06 -21.78
N ALA A 37 -3.55 -9.71 -23.07
CA ALA A 37 -2.68 -10.40 -23.99
C ALA A 37 -1.21 -10.28 -23.59
N ASP A 38 -0.85 -9.18 -22.93
CA ASP A 38 0.50 -8.93 -22.44
C ASP A 38 0.57 -9.16 -20.92
N ASP A 39 1.30 -10.19 -20.55
CA ASP A 39 1.55 -10.58 -19.17
C ASP A 39 2.31 -9.52 -18.37
N LEU A 40 3.05 -8.66 -19.05
CA LEU A 40 3.92 -7.69 -18.41
C LEU A 40 3.15 -6.69 -17.55
N LEU A 41 1.97 -6.26 -18.03
CA LEU A 41 1.13 -5.34 -17.27
C LEU A 41 0.75 -5.94 -15.93
N LEU A 42 0.28 -7.17 -15.92
CA LEU A 42 -0.15 -7.83 -14.68
C LEU A 42 1.02 -7.99 -13.70
N ARG A 43 2.20 -8.33 -14.21
CA ARG A 43 3.41 -8.44 -13.39
C ARG A 43 3.79 -7.11 -12.75
N ARG A 44 3.71 -6.02 -13.51
CA ARG A 44 4.01 -4.68 -13.01
C ARG A 44 3.04 -4.27 -11.91
N LEU A 45 1.76 -4.55 -12.12
CA LEU A 45 0.73 -4.20 -11.13
C LEU A 45 0.90 -5.01 -9.84
N LYS A 46 1.21 -6.29 -9.95
CA LYS A 46 1.48 -7.13 -8.79
C LYS A 46 2.71 -6.65 -8.02
N LYS A 47 3.76 -6.27 -8.73
CA LYS A 47 4.96 -5.70 -8.11
C LYS A 47 4.63 -4.40 -7.38
N ARG A 48 3.87 -3.54 -8.02
CA ARG A 48 3.41 -2.27 -7.41
C ARG A 48 2.62 -2.53 -6.14
N LYS A 49 1.72 -3.50 -6.17
CA LYS A 49 0.92 -3.90 -5.01
C LYS A 49 1.81 -4.31 -3.83
N LEU A 50 2.84 -5.11 -4.09
CA LEU A 50 3.77 -5.55 -3.04
C LEU A 50 4.53 -4.37 -2.44
N LEU A 51 5.00 -3.45 -3.29
CA LEU A 51 5.71 -2.25 -2.81
C LEU A 51 4.80 -1.36 -1.97
N LEU A 52 3.55 -1.20 -2.37
CA LEU A 52 2.58 -0.44 -1.58
C LEU A 52 2.32 -1.09 -0.24
N LYS A 53 2.17 -2.40 -0.21
CA LYS A 53 1.93 -3.14 1.04
C LYS A 53 3.11 -3.00 2.00
N ASP A 54 4.33 -3.12 1.49
CA ASP A 54 5.53 -2.96 2.30
C ASP A 54 5.58 -1.56 2.92
N ARG A 55 5.26 -0.54 2.13
CA ARG A 55 5.25 0.83 2.60
C ARG A 55 4.15 1.08 3.64
N ILE A 56 2.97 0.52 3.40
CA ILE A 56 1.86 0.60 4.36
C ILE A 56 2.26 0.02 5.71
N VAL A 57 2.84 -1.17 5.71
CA VAL A 57 3.29 -1.83 6.94
C VAL A 57 4.34 -0.98 7.66
N LEU A 58 5.28 -0.40 6.92
CA LEU A 58 6.29 0.48 7.50
C LEU A 58 5.65 1.69 8.19
N LEU A 59 4.71 2.36 7.52
CA LEU A 59 4.05 3.52 8.09
C LEU A 59 3.17 3.17 9.28
N GLU A 60 2.51 2.02 9.24
CA GLU A 60 1.74 1.53 10.37
C GLU A 60 2.63 1.33 11.59
N HIS A 61 3.81 0.75 11.41
CA HIS A 61 4.76 0.56 12.50
C HIS A 61 5.26 1.89 13.05
N MET A 62 5.46 2.88 12.19
CA MET A 62 5.89 4.21 12.64
C MET A 62 4.83 4.90 13.49
N LEU A 63 3.56 4.61 13.26
CA LEU A 63 2.45 5.21 14.00
C LEU A 63 2.06 4.44 15.26
N GLU A 64 2.49 3.19 15.38
CA GLU A 64 2.19 2.40 16.56
C GLU A 64 2.92 2.97 17.77
N PRO A 65 2.23 3.13 18.89
CA PRO A 65 2.93 3.37 20.13
C PRO A 65 3.83 2.18 20.38
N ASP A 66 4.92 2.39 21.09
CA ASP A 66 5.84 1.33 21.41
C ASP A 66 5.17 0.30 22.32
N VAL A 67 4.57 -0.69 21.68
CA VAL A 67 3.84 -1.73 22.40
C VAL A 67 4.67 -2.94 22.69
N LEU A 68 5.86 -2.95 22.20
CA LEU A 68 6.75 -4.05 22.47
C LEU A 68 7.41 -3.82 23.78
N ALA A 69 6.83 -4.36 24.64
CA ALA A 69 7.49 -4.45 25.91
C ALA A 69 8.47 -5.61 25.85
#